data_ccbbe089434bb8bf3b030ddb60daac09
#
_entry.id   ccbbe089434bb8bf3b030ddb60daac09
#
_cell.length_a   1.000
_cell.length_b   1.000
_cell.length_c   1.000
_cell.angle_alpha   90.00
_cell.angle_beta   90.00
_cell.angle_gamma   90.00
#
_symmetry.space_group_name_H-M   'P 1'
#
loop_
_entity.id
_entity.type
_entity.pdbx_description
1 polymer ?
#
loop_
_entity_poly.entity_id
_entity_poly.type
_entity_poly.pdbx_seq_one_letter_code
_entity_poly.pdbx_strand_id
1 'polypeptide(L)'
;RRVLFRSVCNRTIKKHTVSKLYTEVNTIPSNNVGLLLGTSPKLKSGNNNLYFDYRILATVELYKAGKIKYILISGDNRKEDYNEPEEMKKALMQKGIPEKSIYLDYAGFRTLDSVVRAKEVFGQNRLTIISQRFHNERAIYLAEKNGIDAIGYNAQNVNAYAGLKTNIRELLARVKMFIDLGMDKQPHFLGEKI
;
A
#
# COMPACT_ATOMS: atom_id res chain seq x y z
N ARG A 1 -8.38 18.37 23.28
CA ARG A 1 -9.30 17.38 22.65
C ARG A 1 -8.75 16.84 21.31
N ARG A 2 -8.29 17.69 20.37
CA ARG A 2 -7.75 17.24 19.05
C ARG A 2 -6.50 16.36 19.15
N VAL A 3 -5.58 16.67 20.07
CA VAL A 3 -4.34 15.90 20.29
C VAL A 3 -4.66 14.51 20.85
N LEU A 4 -5.62 14.42 21.77
CA LEU A 4 -6.05 13.17 22.38
C LEU A 4 -6.66 12.22 21.34
N PHE A 5 -7.55 12.71 20.47
CA PHE A 5 -8.17 11.92 19.40
C PHE A 5 -7.12 11.36 18.44
N ARG A 6 -6.14 12.18 18.01
CA ARG A 6 -5.02 11.73 17.17
C ARG A 6 -4.19 10.62 17.82
N SER A 7 -3.93 10.76 19.12
CA SER A 7 -3.19 9.76 19.90
C SER A 7 -3.93 8.43 19.98
N VAL A 8 -5.25 8.48 20.22
CA VAL A 8 -6.13 7.31 20.25
C VAL A 8 -6.15 6.61 18.90
N CYS A 9 -6.40 7.32 17.79
CA CYS A 9 -6.38 6.75 16.43
C CYS A 9 -5.06 6.03 16.13
N ASN A 10 -3.94 6.68 16.45
CA ASN A 10 -2.62 6.12 16.19
C ASN A 10 -2.35 4.86 17.04
N ARG A 11 -2.72 4.87 18.32
CA ARG A 11 -2.56 3.72 19.23
C ARG A 11 -3.44 2.54 18.78
N THR A 12 -4.68 2.82 18.40
CA THR A 12 -5.62 1.80 17.92
C THR A 12 -5.07 1.08 16.70
N ILE A 13 -4.64 1.82 15.66
CA ILE A 13 -4.05 1.22 14.45
C ILE A 13 -2.85 0.35 14.82
N LYS A 14 -1.88 0.90 15.57
CA LYS A 14 -0.67 0.17 15.93
C LYS A 14 -0.99 -1.12 16.70
N LYS A 15 -1.92 -1.08 17.65
CA LYS A 15 -2.31 -2.26 18.43
C LYS A 15 -2.90 -3.36 17.55
N HIS A 16 -3.75 -3.02 16.59
CA HIS A 16 -4.40 -3.98 15.68
C HIS A 16 -3.45 -4.56 14.63
N THR A 17 -2.38 -3.85 14.27
CA THR A 17 -1.56 -4.23 13.11
C THR A 17 -0.18 -4.76 13.48
N VAL A 18 0.28 -4.63 14.72
CA VAL A 18 1.65 -4.98 15.12
C VAL A 18 2.01 -6.44 14.83
N SER A 19 1.09 -7.37 15.04
CA SER A 19 1.29 -8.82 14.79
C SER A 19 1.18 -9.22 13.32
N LYS A 20 0.78 -8.29 12.46
CA LYS A 20 0.56 -8.52 11.01
C LYS A 20 1.63 -7.84 10.14
N LEU A 21 2.64 -7.26 10.73
CA LEU A 21 3.71 -6.53 10.04
C LEU A 21 5.01 -7.33 10.08
N TYR A 22 5.59 -7.53 8.92
CA TYR A 22 6.82 -8.28 8.70
C TYR A 22 7.88 -7.41 8.04
N THR A 23 9.14 -7.65 8.38
CA THR A 23 10.33 -7.01 7.77
C THR A 23 11.28 -8.03 7.18
N GLU A 24 11.14 -9.29 7.59
CA GLU A 24 12.00 -10.40 7.17
C GLU A 24 11.22 -11.33 6.25
N VAL A 25 11.74 -11.57 5.06
CA VAL A 25 11.08 -12.40 4.03
C VAL A 25 10.87 -13.85 4.50
N ASN A 26 11.76 -14.36 5.33
CA ASN A 26 11.68 -15.74 5.82
C ASN A 26 10.53 -15.95 6.82
N THR A 27 10.15 -14.92 7.56
CA THR A 27 9.14 -15.00 8.62
C THR A 27 7.72 -14.71 8.13
N ILE A 28 7.58 -14.03 6.98
CA ILE A 28 6.26 -13.69 6.46
C ILE A 28 5.54 -14.90 5.88
N PRO A 29 4.24 -15.13 6.20
CA PRO A 29 3.43 -16.15 5.53
C PRO A 29 3.27 -15.85 4.04
N SER A 30 3.10 -16.93 3.23
CA SER A 30 2.86 -16.78 1.80
C SER A 30 1.40 -16.42 1.52
N ASN A 31 1.17 -15.54 0.57
CA ASN A 31 -0.13 -15.21 -0.02
C ASN A 31 -0.05 -15.28 -1.54
N ASN A 32 -1.15 -15.52 -2.23
CA ASN A 32 -1.14 -15.55 -3.70
C ASN A 32 -0.84 -14.16 -4.28
N VAL A 33 -1.41 -13.11 -3.69
CA VAL A 33 -1.32 -11.75 -4.24
C VAL A 33 -0.62 -10.79 -3.27
N GLY A 34 0.35 -10.06 -3.80
CA GLY A 34 0.94 -8.89 -3.18
C GLY A 34 0.29 -7.61 -3.71
N LEU A 35 -0.35 -6.83 -2.83
CA LEU A 35 -0.87 -5.49 -3.16
C LEU A 35 0.24 -4.46 -2.96
N LEU A 36 0.83 -4.04 -4.07
CA LEU A 36 1.84 -2.98 -4.10
C LEU A 36 1.16 -1.61 -4.16
N LEU A 37 1.28 -0.83 -3.10
CA LEU A 37 0.69 0.49 -3.05
C LEU A 37 1.51 1.51 -3.84
N GLY A 38 0.87 2.25 -4.73
CA GLY A 38 1.47 3.20 -5.64
C GLY A 38 2.21 4.36 -4.95
N THR A 39 3.24 4.83 -5.61
CA THR A 39 3.98 6.06 -5.29
C THR A 39 4.79 6.52 -6.49
N SER A 40 5.00 7.84 -6.59
CA SER A 40 5.76 8.44 -7.67
C SER A 40 7.24 8.02 -7.67
N PRO A 41 7.86 7.74 -8.84
CA PRO A 41 9.30 7.52 -8.95
C PRO A 41 10.12 8.78 -8.65
N LYS A 42 9.52 9.97 -8.83
CA LYS A 42 10.18 11.25 -8.57
C LYS A 42 9.44 12.10 -7.53
N LEU A 43 10.19 12.83 -6.76
CA LEU A 43 9.69 13.88 -5.87
C LEU A 43 9.32 15.13 -6.69
N LYS A 44 8.54 16.04 -6.10
CA LYS A 44 8.23 17.34 -6.72
C LYS A 44 9.47 18.19 -7.04
N SER A 45 10.60 17.92 -6.38
CA SER A 45 11.90 18.55 -6.64
C SER A 45 12.62 17.98 -7.87
N GLY A 46 12.09 16.95 -8.53
CA GLY A 46 12.74 16.23 -9.62
C GLY A 46 13.68 15.10 -9.18
N ASN A 47 14.05 15.04 -7.90
CA ASN A 47 14.92 14.00 -7.36
C ASN A 47 14.22 12.63 -7.31
N ASN A 48 14.99 11.55 -7.31
CA ASN A 48 14.47 10.20 -7.16
C ASN A 48 13.75 10.03 -5.81
N ASN A 49 12.67 9.30 -5.84
CA ASN A 49 11.87 9.00 -4.66
C ASN A 49 12.28 7.64 -4.09
N LEU A 50 13.10 7.62 -3.06
CA LEU A 50 13.55 6.40 -2.40
C LEU A 50 12.40 5.52 -1.88
N TYR A 51 11.23 6.07 -1.59
CA TYR A 51 10.06 5.26 -1.26
C TYR A 51 9.62 4.36 -2.41
N PHE A 52 9.76 4.83 -3.65
CA PHE A 52 9.50 4.05 -4.85
C PHE A 52 10.49 2.88 -4.95
N ASP A 53 11.79 3.18 -4.93
CA ASP A 53 12.84 2.17 -5.07
C ASP A 53 12.73 1.07 -4.02
N TYR A 54 12.51 1.45 -2.77
CA TYR A 54 12.37 0.50 -1.66
C TYR A 54 11.12 -0.38 -1.76
N ARG A 55 9.99 0.12 -2.30
CA ARG A 55 8.81 -0.70 -2.56
C ARG A 55 9.05 -1.68 -3.68
N ILE A 56 9.70 -1.26 -4.75
CA ILE A 56 10.09 -2.15 -5.86
C ILE A 56 10.99 -3.28 -5.35
N LEU A 57 12.03 -2.96 -4.58
CA LEU A 57 12.95 -3.95 -4.01
C LEU A 57 12.23 -4.95 -3.09
N ALA A 58 11.38 -4.48 -2.19
CA ALA A 58 10.59 -5.31 -1.28
C ALA A 58 9.65 -6.26 -2.05
N THR A 59 9.05 -5.77 -3.14
CA THR A 59 8.17 -6.60 -3.99
C THR A 59 8.95 -7.69 -4.71
N VAL A 60 10.10 -7.35 -5.27
CA VAL A 60 11.00 -8.30 -5.95
C VAL A 60 11.49 -9.38 -4.97
N GLU A 61 11.85 -9.00 -3.74
CA GLU A 61 12.28 -9.92 -2.70
C GLU A 61 11.19 -10.94 -2.38
N LEU A 62 9.95 -10.51 -2.13
CA LEU A 62 8.82 -11.38 -1.85
C LEU A 62 8.50 -12.31 -3.03
N TYR A 63 8.52 -11.81 -4.24
CA TYR A 63 8.23 -12.58 -5.43
C TYR A 63 9.30 -13.67 -5.66
N LYS A 64 10.59 -13.32 -5.59
CA LYS A 64 11.71 -14.27 -5.76
C LYS A 64 11.76 -15.32 -4.65
N ALA A 65 11.34 -14.98 -3.45
CA ALA A 65 11.22 -15.92 -2.33
C ALA A 65 9.95 -16.80 -2.40
N GLY A 66 9.12 -16.66 -3.44
CA GLY A 66 7.86 -17.43 -3.58
C GLY A 66 6.80 -17.09 -2.55
N LYS A 67 6.92 -15.95 -1.86
CA LYS A 67 5.96 -15.50 -0.85
C LYS A 67 4.69 -14.89 -1.47
N ILE A 68 4.80 -14.41 -2.71
CA ILE A 68 3.69 -13.96 -3.56
C ILE A 68 3.85 -14.52 -4.96
N LYS A 69 2.75 -14.81 -5.66
CA LYS A 69 2.74 -15.30 -7.06
C LYS A 69 2.37 -14.20 -8.04
N TYR A 70 1.48 -13.32 -7.63
CA TYR A 70 0.97 -12.22 -8.44
C TYR A 70 1.13 -10.90 -7.71
N ILE A 71 1.29 -9.84 -8.47
CA ILE A 71 1.47 -8.48 -7.96
C ILE A 71 0.33 -7.63 -8.50
N LEU A 72 -0.51 -7.09 -7.62
CA LEU A 72 -1.51 -6.08 -7.95
C LEU A 72 -0.93 -4.72 -7.58
N ILE A 73 -0.64 -3.91 -8.58
CA ILE A 73 -0.14 -2.53 -8.38
C ILE A 73 -1.34 -1.60 -8.39
N SER A 74 -1.60 -0.93 -7.26
CA SER A 74 -2.72 0.01 -7.16
C SER A 74 -2.20 1.42 -6.90
N GLY A 75 -2.50 2.35 -7.81
CA GLY A 75 -2.00 3.71 -7.78
C GLY A 75 -2.87 4.71 -8.53
N ASP A 76 -2.41 5.96 -8.57
CA ASP A 76 -3.09 7.10 -9.18
C ASP A 76 -2.64 7.28 -10.64
N ASN A 77 -3.61 7.42 -11.56
CA ASN A 77 -3.35 7.72 -12.97
C ASN A 77 -4.11 8.98 -13.47
N ARG A 78 -4.59 9.84 -12.56
CA ARG A 78 -5.42 11.01 -12.92
C ARG A 78 -4.68 12.12 -13.69
N LYS A 79 -3.38 12.06 -13.82
CA LYS A 79 -2.59 13.01 -14.58
C LYS A 79 -2.24 12.42 -15.94
N GLU A 80 -2.50 13.14 -17.02
CA GLU A 80 -2.23 12.70 -18.40
C GLU A 80 -0.78 12.27 -18.63
N ASP A 81 0.18 12.96 -17.99
CA ASP A 81 1.62 12.66 -18.14
C ASP A 81 2.18 11.70 -17.07
N TYR A 82 1.31 11.10 -16.23
CA TYR A 82 1.82 10.36 -15.08
C TYR A 82 0.90 9.22 -14.63
N ASN A 83 1.40 8.01 -14.76
CA ASN A 83 0.71 6.76 -14.42
C ASN A 83 1.56 5.94 -13.43
N GLU A 84 1.23 6.03 -12.13
CA GLU A 84 2.00 5.32 -11.09
C GLU A 84 2.07 3.80 -11.31
N PRO A 85 0.95 3.08 -11.60
CA PRO A 85 0.99 1.66 -11.86
C PRO A 85 1.93 1.26 -13.00
N GLU A 86 1.91 1.99 -14.12
CA GLU A 86 2.78 1.68 -15.26
C GLU A 86 4.26 1.90 -14.95
N GLU A 87 4.62 2.97 -14.25
CA GLU A 87 6.01 3.20 -13.86
C GLU A 87 6.52 2.12 -12.90
N MET A 88 5.68 1.67 -11.97
CA MET A 88 6.04 0.58 -11.07
C MET A 88 6.12 -0.76 -11.81
N LYS A 89 5.23 -1.05 -12.77
CA LYS A 89 5.29 -2.22 -13.64
C LYS A 89 6.61 -2.26 -14.41
N LYS A 90 6.98 -1.17 -15.08
CA LYS A 90 8.25 -1.06 -15.82
C LYS A 90 9.44 -1.35 -14.90
N ALA A 91 9.47 -0.77 -13.70
CA ALA A 91 10.55 -0.98 -12.74
C ALA A 91 10.64 -2.44 -12.25
N LEU A 92 9.50 -3.12 -12.02
CA LEU A 92 9.46 -4.53 -11.64
C LEU A 92 9.94 -5.42 -12.79
N MET A 93 9.52 -5.16 -14.03
CA MET A 93 9.97 -5.91 -15.21
C MET A 93 11.47 -5.77 -15.42
N GLN A 94 12.04 -4.58 -15.24
CA GLN A 94 13.50 -4.36 -15.27
C GLN A 94 14.26 -5.16 -14.21
N LYS A 95 13.60 -5.53 -13.10
CA LYS A 95 14.14 -6.40 -12.04
C LYS A 95 13.87 -7.89 -12.27
N GLY A 96 13.33 -8.26 -13.44
CA GLY A 96 13.10 -9.63 -13.86
C GLY A 96 11.77 -10.23 -13.41
N ILE A 97 10.80 -9.42 -13.01
CA ILE A 97 9.42 -9.92 -12.74
C ILE A 97 8.69 -10.09 -14.08
N PRO A 98 8.13 -11.28 -14.38
CA PRO A 98 7.39 -11.51 -15.60
C PRO A 98 6.12 -10.65 -15.68
N GLU A 99 5.85 -10.06 -16.84
CA GLU A 99 4.67 -9.22 -17.05
C GLU A 99 3.36 -9.94 -16.70
N LYS A 100 3.24 -11.21 -17.05
CA LYS A 100 2.06 -12.06 -16.74
C LYS A 100 1.73 -12.20 -15.26
N SER A 101 2.66 -11.83 -14.37
CA SER A 101 2.46 -11.86 -12.92
C SER A 101 2.05 -10.49 -12.36
N ILE A 102 1.91 -9.46 -13.21
CA ILE A 102 1.65 -8.09 -12.79
C ILE A 102 0.28 -7.66 -13.29
N TYR A 103 -0.56 -7.20 -12.36
CA TYR A 103 -1.89 -6.64 -12.62
C TYR A 103 -1.93 -5.18 -12.18
N LEU A 104 -2.65 -4.35 -12.92
CA LEU A 104 -2.69 -2.91 -12.69
C LEU A 104 -4.07 -2.45 -12.27
N ASP A 105 -4.13 -1.69 -11.19
CA ASP A 105 -5.29 -0.97 -10.72
C ASP A 105 -5.03 0.54 -10.82
N TYR A 106 -5.69 1.18 -11.77
CA TYR A 106 -5.52 2.60 -12.08
C TYR A 106 -6.40 3.53 -11.25
N ALA A 107 -7.24 2.98 -10.36
CA ALA A 107 -8.16 3.75 -9.55
C ALA A 107 -7.85 3.72 -8.04
N GLY A 108 -6.61 3.42 -7.69
CA GLY A 108 -6.11 3.42 -6.32
C GLY A 108 -5.74 4.83 -5.81
N PHE A 109 -6.69 5.78 -5.86
CA PHE A 109 -6.44 7.18 -5.49
C PHE A 109 -6.20 7.40 -4.01
N ARG A 110 -6.78 6.57 -3.16
CA ARG A 110 -6.61 6.55 -1.71
C ARG A 110 -6.34 5.11 -1.27
N THR A 111 -5.76 4.96 -0.09
CA THR A 111 -5.52 3.63 0.49
C THR A 111 -6.81 2.82 0.65
N LEU A 112 -7.94 3.48 0.96
CA LEU A 112 -9.25 2.84 0.99
C LEU A 112 -9.62 2.27 -0.39
N ASP A 113 -9.44 3.06 -1.45
CA ASP A 113 -9.76 2.63 -2.81
C ASP A 113 -8.93 1.41 -3.20
N SER A 114 -7.61 1.46 -2.99
CA SER A 114 -6.69 0.34 -3.29
C SER A 114 -7.10 -0.96 -2.59
N VAL A 115 -7.43 -0.87 -1.29
CA VAL A 115 -7.76 -2.04 -0.47
C VAL A 115 -9.13 -2.62 -0.85
N VAL A 116 -10.17 -1.79 -0.96
CA VAL A 116 -11.52 -2.26 -1.29
C VAL A 116 -11.58 -2.78 -2.72
N ARG A 117 -10.92 -2.12 -3.66
CA ARG A 117 -10.85 -2.58 -5.05
C ARG A 117 -10.10 -3.90 -5.21
N ALA A 118 -9.06 -4.15 -4.40
CA ALA A 118 -8.40 -5.46 -4.39
C ALA A 118 -9.38 -6.61 -4.11
N LYS A 119 -10.39 -6.39 -3.27
CA LYS A 119 -11.45 -7.36 -3.00
C LYS A 119 -12.57 -7.33 -4.04
N GLU A 120 -13.19 -6.17 -4.22
CA GLU A 120 -14.44 -6.06 -4.98
C GLU A 120 -14.24 -6.18 -6.49
N VAL A 121 -13.11 -5.68 -7.02
CA VAL A 121 -12.77 -5.73 -8.44
C VAL A 121 -11.92 -6.94 -8.78
N PHE A 122 -10.86 -7.20 -7.98
CA PHE A 122 -9.88 -8.25 -8.25
C PHE A 122 -10.14 -9.54 -7.44
N GLY A 123 -11.22 -9.63 -6.67
CA GLY A 123 -11.64 -10.84 -5.95
C GLY A 123 -10.70 -11.31 -4.83
N GLN A 124 -9.84 -10.45 -4.31
CA GLN A 124 -8.80 -10.83 -3.35
C GLN A 124 -9.23 -10.62 -1.91
N ASN A 125 -9.60 -11.70 -1.23
CA ASN A 125 -9.98 -11.68 0.20
C ASN A 125 -8.78 -11.88 1.16
N ARG A 126 -7.63 -12.29 0.62
CA ARG A 126 -6.39 -12.50 1.37
C ARG A 126 -5.20 -12.01 0.58
N LEU A 127 -4.37 -11.11 1.17
CA LEU A 127 -3.28 -10.48 0.45
C LEU A 127 -2.13 -10.00 1.36
N THR A 128 -0.96 -9.81 0.74
CA THR A 128 0.19 -9.15 1.37
C THR A 128 0.29 -7.72 0.87
N ILE A 129 0.14 -6.75 1.75
CA ILE A 129 0.29 -5.32 1.40
C ILE A 129 1.78 -4.96 1.45
N ILE A 130 2.29 -4.32 0.40
CA ILE A 130 3.70 -3.97 0.25
C ILE A 130 3.83 -2.44 0.19
N SER A 131 4.39 -1.86 1.24
CA SER A 131 4.66 -0.43 1.36
C SER A 131 5.55 -0.15 2.58
N GLN A 132 5.80 1.12 2.92
CA GLN A 132 6.44 1.46 4.18
C GLN A 132 5.54 1.17 5.37
N ARG A 133 6.15 0.88 6.52
CA ARG A 133 5.46 0.47 7.75
C ARG A 133 4.24 1.36 8.09
N PHE A 134 4.42 2.67 8.07
CA PHE A 134 3.35 3.62 8.43
C PHE A 134 2.13 3.51 7.50
N HIS A 135 2.36 3.20 6.23
CA HIS A 135 1.32 3.01 5.21
C HIS A 135 0.69 1.63 5.34
N ASN A 136 1.49 0.58 5.56
CA ASN A 136 1.00 -0.78 5.82
C ASN A 136 0.08 -0.83 7.04
N GLU A 137 0.45 -0.18 8.16
CA GLU A 137 -0.38 -0.07 9.36
C GLU A 137 -1.79 0.45 9.02
N ARG A 138 -1.89 1.53 8.22
CA ARG A 138 -3.18 2.09 7.80
C ARG A 138 -3.93 1.18 6.84
N ALA A 139 -3.25 0.60 5.86
CA ALA A 139 -3.85 -0.25 4.84
C ALA A 139 -4.37 -1.57 5.44
N ILE A 140 -3.64 -2.21 6.36
CA ILE A 140 -4.09 -3.41 7.07
C ILE A 140 -5.34 -3.12 7.90
N TYR A 141 -5.36 -1.99 8.63
CA TYR A 141 -6.53 -1.61 9.41
C TYR A 141 -7.77 -1.41 8.54
N LEU A 142 -7.61 -0.76 7.38
CA LEU A 142 -8.69 -0.62 6.38
C LEU A 142 -9.11 -1.98 5.82
N ALA A 143 -8.17 -2.87 5.52
CA ALA A 143 -8.44 -4.22 5.02
C ALA A 143 -9.31 -5.02 6.01
N GLU A 144 -8.94 -5.04 7.29
CA GLU A 144 -9.72 -5.70 8.33
C GLU A 144 -11.16 -5.16 8.43
N LYS A 145 -11.33 -3.83 8.39
CA LYS A 145 -12.65 -3.20 8.44
C LYS A 145 -13.52 -3.52 7.23
N ASN A 146 -12.91 -3.94 6.12
CA ASN A 146 -13.61 -4.36 4.90
C ASN A 146 -13.63 -5.90 4.71
N GLY A 147 -13.33 -6.65 5.77
CA GLY A 147 -13.38 -8.12 5.74
C GLY A 147 -12.32 -8.77 4.86
N ILE A 148 -11.14 -8.16 4.76
CA ILE A 148 -9.98 -8.67 4.02
C ILE A 148 -8.91 -9.12 5.00
N ASP A 149 -8.45 -10.37 4.87
CA ASP A 149 -7.31 -10.87 5.64
C ASP A 149 -6.00 -10.37 5.02
N ALA A 150 -5.40 -9.37 5.66
CA ALA A 150 -4.21 -8.71 5.15
C ALA A 150 -3.06 -8.75 6.15
N ILE A 151 -1.88 -9.04 5.63
CA ILE A 151 -0.59 -8.86 6.30
C ILE A 151 0.23 -7.82 5.56
N GLY A 152 1.24 -7.23 6.18
CA GLY A 152 2.07 -6.22 5.58
C GLY A 152 3.55 -6.60 5.54
N TYR A 153 4.17 -6.42 4.39
CA TYR A 153 5.62 -6.46 4.26
C TYR A 153 6.17 -5.06 4.20
N ASN A 154 7.06 -4.74 5.14
CA ASN A 154 7.58 -3.38 5.28
C ASN A 154 8.77 -3.15 4.37
N ALA A 155 8.57 -2.38 3.31
CA ALA A 155 9.67 -1.81 2.55
C ALA A 155 10.53 -0.89 3.45
N GLN A 156 11.81 -0.79 3.14
CA GLN A 156 12.73 0.08 3.86
C GLN A 156 12.19 1.51 3.97
N ASN A 157 12.43 2.14 5.10
CA ASN A 157 12.02 3.53 5.32
C ASN A 157 13.13 4.50 4.89
N VAL A 158 12.74 5.71 4.54
CA VAL A 158 13.67 6.81 4.27
C VAL A 158 14.09 7.44 5.61
N ASN A 159 15.30 8.00 5.67
CA ASN A 159 15.83 8.63 6.87
C ASN A 159 14.85 9.62 7.50
N ALA A 160 14.85 9.71 8.84
CA ALA A 160 13.89 10.49 9.64
C ALA A 160 13.78 11.96 9.21
N TYR A 161 14.87 12.58 8.79
CA TYR A 161 14.89 13.98 8.35
C TYR A 161 14.15 14.19 7.04
N ALA A 162 14.37 13.33 6.05
CA ALA A 162 13.64 13.37 4.78
C ALA A 162 12.16 12.91 4.92
N GLY A 163 11.86 12.13 5.95
CA GLY A 163 10.53 11.60 6.22
C GLY A 163 9.60 12.48 7.06
N LEU A 164 10.08 13.60 7.64
CA LEU A 164 9.30 14.41 8.59
C LEU A 164 7.95 14.87 8.01
N LYS A 165 7.96 15.40 6.78
CA LYS A 165 6.75 15.84 6.08
C LYS A 165 5.78 14.67 5.84
N THR A 166 6.31 13.51 5.50
CA THR A 166 5.53 12.28 5.30
C THR A 166 4.90 11.81 6.60
N ASN A 167 5.64 11.86 7.72
CA ASN A 167 5.13 11.48 9.04
C ASN A 167 3.96 12.38 9.50
N ILE A 168 4.06 13.69 9.28
CA ILE A 168 2.98 14.63 9.60
C ILE A 168 1.75 14.34 8.73
N ARG A 169 1.95 14.16 7.41
CA ARG A 169 0.88 13.81 6.49
C ARG A 169 0.19 12.50 6.89
N GLU A 170 0.96 11.50 7.28
CA GLU A 170 0.43 10.21 7.71
C GLU A 170 -0.42 10.32 8.99
N LEU A 171 0.01 11.15 9.93
CA LEU A 171 -0.76 11.39 11.13
C LEU A 171 -2.15 11.98 10.83
N LEU A 172 -2.24 12.88 9.88
CA LEU A 172 -3.51 13.46 9.41
C LEU A 172 -4.32 12.44 8.59
N ALA A 173 -3.66 11.63 7.77
CA ALA A 173 -4.29 10.56 6.99
C ALA A 173 -4.96 9.50 7.88
N ARG A 174 -4.36 9.16 9.03
CA ARG A 174 -4.97 8.26 10.02
C ARG A 174 -6.25 8.83 10.62
N VAL A 175 -6.24 10.11 10.99
CA VAL A 175 -7.46 10.78 11.49
C VAL A 175 -8.54 10.78 10.42
N LYS A 176 -8.19 11.17 9.19
CA LYS A 176 -9.13 11.17 8.07
C LYS A 176 -9.73 9.80 7.82
N MET A 177 -8.92 8.74 7.88
CA MET A 177 -9.39 7.36 7.73
C MET A 177 -10.48 6.99 8.75
N PHE A 178 -10.32 7.36 10.02
CA PHE A 178 -11.37 7.10 11.02
C PHE A 178 -12.66 7.87 10.75
N ILE A 179 -12.55 9.10 10.26
CA ILE A 179 -13.72 9.89 9.84
C ILE A 179 -14.39 9.22 8.63
N ASP A 180 -13.61 8.84 7.60
CA ASP A 180 -14.12 8.17 6.40
C ASP A 180 -14.82 6.84 6.74
N LEU A 181 -14.27 6.04 7.68
CA LEU A 181 -14.90 4.81 8.17
C LEU A 181 -16.19 5.08 8.97
N GLY A 182 -16.19 6.10 9.83
CA GLY A 182 -17.40 6.47 10.60
C GLY A 182 -18.53 7.01 9.73
N MET A 183 -18.21 7.50 8.53
CA MET A 183 -19.18 7.99 7.53
C MET A 183 -19.52 6.93 6.48
N ASP A 184 -19.08 5.69 6.65
CA ASP A 184 -19.23 4.59 5.67
C ASP A 184 -18.85 4.98 4.24
N LYS A 185 -17.73 5.69 4.12
CA LYS A 185 -17.31 6.25 2.83
C LYS A 185 -16.82 5.16 1.89
N GLN A 186 -17.46 5.08 0.74
CA GLN A 186 -17.14 4.10 -0.30
C GLN A 186 -15.96 4.55 -1.19
N PRO A 187 -15.32 3.63 -1.95
CA PRO A 187 -14.35 3.96 -2.98
C PRO A 187 -14.91 4.95 -4.01
N HIS A 188 -14.02 5.74 -4.60
CA HIS A 188 -14.42 6.69 -5.66
C HIS A 188 -14.97 6.00 -6.90
N PHE A 189 -14.35 4.88 -7.28
CA PHE A 189 -14.75 4.06 -8.43
C PHE A 189 -14.58 2.59 -8.07
N LEU A 190 -15.63 1.80 -8.20
CA LEU A 190 -15.53 0.35 -8.07
C LEU A 190 -15.20 -0.29 -9.41
N GLY A 191 -15.91 0.06 -10.49
CA GLY A 191 -15.77 -0.59 -11.78
C GLY A 191 -16.37 -2.01 -11.81
N GLU A 192 -16.22 -2.67 -12.95
CA GLU A 192 -16.62 -4.07 -13.11
C GLU A 192 -15.61 -5.03 -12.46
N LYS A 193 -16.09 -6.21 -12.10
CA LYS A 193 -15.26 -7.27 -11.51
C LYS A 193 -14.44 -7.94 -12.62
N ILE A 194 -13.12 -8.11 -12.38
CA ILE A 194 -12.17 -8.72 -13.29
C ILE A 194 -11.89 -10.17 -12.87
#